data_21272b111ae34530c5d50973e7fc2087
#
_entry.id   21272b111ae34530c5d50973e7fc2087
#
_cell.length_a   1.000
_cell.length_b   1.000
_cell.length_c   1.000
_cell.angle_alpha   90.00
_cell.angle_beta   90.00
_cell.angle_gamma   90.00
#
_symmetry.space_group_name_H-M   'P 1'
#
loop_
_entity.id
_entity.type
_entity.pdbx_description
1 polymer ?
#
loop_
_entity_poly.entity_id
_entity_poly.type
_entity_poly.pdbx_seq_one_letter_code
_entity_poly.pdbx_strand_id
1 'polypeptide(L)'
;MTLQEENKQLREQLKEYEALIEKMIDGPYTSGTIVSKDFKGMYRVSLDNGNEKILTANPEIKNIKEGSRVMVNNSTIVETLSDRLEKTPEKIQFDFIDWSQIAGVKSQVERIKEAVNGPTIYNKLYKEYGLTPCKGLLLYGPPGCGKTLIAKAIASNFLKGKGITKDSFIYMKGGEMLNPYVGVTEANIKSAFIRARDNYKKNGNRSVIFIDEAEALLPARGSRRSSDVESTIVPTFLSEMDGFEENSTFIILATNYPGQIDPAVIRPGRIDLKIEIGRPTVEDAEEIFNLYLKKTKCSKPLAKTAAERLFKSRIVNNASGALIKNIVDRACLLAIKRAINGDNSGITEKDIIVAIEEI
;
A
#
# COMPACT_ATOMS: atom_id res chain seq x y z
N MET A 1 -1.78 -35.71 -34.04
CA MET A 1 -2.77 -34.62 -34.30
C MET A 1 -2.33 -33.91 -35.56
N THR A 2 -3.18 -33.88 -36.58
CA THR A 2 -2.83 -33.21 -37.83
C THR A 2 -3.07 -31.70 -37.65
N LEU A 3 -2.33 -30.88 -38.43
CA LEU A 3 -2.49 -29.41 -38.47
C LEU A 3 -3.97 -28.97 -38.74
N GLN A 4 -4.75 -29.85 -39.37
CA GLN A 4 -6.19 -29.60 -39.61
C GLN A 4 -7.03 -29.80 -38.34
N GLU A 5 -6.67 -30.76 -37.49
CA GLU A 5 -7.38 -31.02 -36.23
C GLU A 5 -7.08 -29.89 -35.20
N GLU A 6 -5.83 -29.41 -35.18
CA GLU A 6 -5.41 -28.30 -34.31
C GLU A 6 -6.10 -26.97 -34.73
N ASN A 7 -6.19 -26.70 -36.01
CA ASN A 7 -6.93 -25.53 -36.55
C ASN A 7 -8.44 -25.62 -36.26
N LYS A 8 -9.01 -26.81 -36.23
CA LYS A 8 -10.44 -26.99 -35.88
C LYS A 8 -10.67 -26.71 -34.39
N GLN A 9 -9.80 -27.24 -33.53
CA GLN A 9 -9.88 -26.96 -32.07
C GLN A 9 -9.69 -25.49 -31.73
N LEU A 10 -8.72 -24.82 -32.37
CA LEU A 10 -8.50 -23.38 -32.19
C LEU A 10 -9.70 -22.54 -32.64
N ARG A 11 -10.37 -22.92 -33.73
CA ARG A 11 -11.61 -22.24 -34.19
C ARG A 11 -12.81 -22.48 -33.28
N GLU A 12 -12.91 -23.64 -32.66
CA GLU A 12 -13.92 -23.93 -31.65
C GLU A 12 -13.69 -23.14 -30.37
N GLN A 13 -12.43 -23.06 -29.90
CA GLN A 13 -12.07 -22.22 -28.77
C GLN A 13 -12.30 -20.72 -29.04
N LEU A 14 -11.98 -20.25 -30.25
CA LEU A 14 -12.24 -18.87 -30.65
C LEU A 14 -13.71 -18.52 -30.60
N LYS A 15 -14.59 -19.43 -31.08
CA LYS A 15 -16.04 -19.26 -30.98
C LYS A 15 -16.55 -19.28 -29.54
N GLU A 16 -15.99 -20.10 -28.67
CA GLU A 16 -16.33 -20.09 -27.24
C GLU A 16 -15.91 -18.78 -26.58
N TYR A 17 -14.71 -18.26 -26.89
CA TYR A 17 -14.26 -16.96 -26.40
C TYR A 17 -15.09 -15.79 -26.95
N GLU A 18 -15.46 -15.81 -28.23
CA GLU A 18 -16.37 -14.81 -28.82
C GLU A 18 -17.73 -14.82 -28.14
N ALA A 19 -18.31 -15.99 -27.89
CA ALA A 19 -19.58 -16.13 -27.17
C ALA A 19 -19.49 -15.71 -25.69
N LEU A 20 -18.32 -15.88 -25.07
CA LEU A 20 -18.05 -15.39 -23.70
C LEU A 20 -17.94 -13.86 -23.67
N ILE A 21 -17.27 -13.28 -24.66
CA ILE A 21 -17.14 -11.83 -24.83
C ILE A 21 -18.49 -11.18 -25.12
N GLU A 22 -19.33 -11.79 -26.00
CA GLU A 22 -20.71 -11.32 -26.23
C GLU A 22 -21.56 -11.36 -24.96
N LYS A 23 -21.45 -12.42 -24.16
CA LYS A 23 -22.10 -12.48 -22.82
C LYS A 23 -21.59 -11.45 -21.83
N MET A 24 -20.36 -11.00 -21.96
CA MET A 24 -19.79 -9.93 -21.12
C MET A 24 -20.21 -8.52 -21.56
N ILE A 25 -20.65 -8.37 -22.80
CA ILE A 25 -21.07 -7.09 -23.39
C ILE A 25 -22.58 -6.83 -23.20
N ASP A 26 -23.38 -7.85 -22.91
CA ASP A 26 -24.86 -7.73 -22.80
C ASP A 26 -25.31 -7.12 -21.47
N GLY A 27 -25.43 -5.81 -21.45
CA GLY A 27 -26.30 -5.03 -20.56
C GLY A 27 -25.61 -4.34 -19.39
N PRO A 28 -26.26 -3.35 -18.81
CA PRO A 28 -25.73 -2.64 -17.66
C PRO A 28 -25.72 -3.56 -16.46
N TYR A 29 -24.52 -3.79 -15.94
CA TYR A 29 -24.35 -4.46 -14.66
C TYR A 29 -24.79 -3.54 -13.53
N THR A 30 -25.59 -4.08 -12.60
CA THR A 30 -26.04 -3.37 -11.41
C THR A 30 -25.58 -4.13 -10.19
N SER A 31 -25.18 -3.42 -9.14
CA SER A 31 -24.85 -4.05 -7.86
C SER A 31 -26.10 -4.18 -6.99
N GLY A 32 -26.08 -5.21 -6.12
CA GLY A 32 -27.16 -5.45 -5.18
C GLY A 32 -26.70 -6.33 -4.02
N THR A 33 -27.56 -6.46 -3.00
CA THR A 33 -27.31 -7.30 -1.83
C THR A 33 -28.31 -8.43 -1.78
N ILE A 34 -27.86 -9.64 -1.51
CA ILE A 34 -28.73 -10.81 -1.35
C ILE A 34 -29.53 -10.68 -0.04
N VAL A 35 -30.86 -10.66 -0.19
CA VAL A 35 -31.78 -10.55 0.95
C VAL A 35 -32.16 -11.94 1.48
N SER A 36 -32.42 -12.90 0.58
CA SER A 36 -32.78 -14.27 0.94
C SER A 36 -32.53 -15.24 -0.21
N LYS A 37 -32.44 -16.54 0.12
CA LYS A 37 -32.37 -17.64 -0.82
C LYS A 37 -33.72 -18.40 -0.79
N ASP A 38 -34.33 -18.64 -1.94
CA ASP A 38 -35.56 -19.38 -2.06
C ASP A 38 -35.31 -20.90 -2.23
N PHE A 39 -36.35 -21.72 -1.98
CA PHE A 39 -36.30 -23.19 -2.03
C PHE A 39 -35.96 -23.76 -3.42
N LYS A 40 -36.09 -22.95 -4.50
CA LYS A 40 -35.74 -23.35 -5.86
C LYS A 40 -34.35 -22.92 -6.32
N GLY A 41 -33.49 -22.45 -5.40
CA GLY A 41 -32.13 -21.99 -5.72
C GLY A 41 -32.08 -20.60 -6.34
N MET A 42 -33.18 -19.85 -6.31
CA MET A 42 -33.23 -18.45 -6.69
C MET A 42 -32.91 -17.55 -5.52
N TYR A 43 -32.35 -16.38 -5.80
CA TYR A 43 -31.96 -15.40 -4.81
C TYR A 43 -32.77 -14.12 -4.97
N ARG A 44 -33.31 -13.62 -3.86
CA ARG A 44 -33.90 -12.29 -3.80
C ARG A 44 -32.77 -11.30 -3.58
N VAL A 45 -32.61 -10.36 -4.49
CA VAL A 45 -31.54 -9.36 -4.49
C VAL A 45 -32.16 -7.98 -4.43
N SER A 46 -31.76 -7.20 -3.42
CA SER A 46 -32.06 -5.78 -3.34
C SER A 46 -30.99 -5.01 -4.10
N LEU A 47 -31.36 -4.37 -5.19
CA LEU A 47 -30.46 -3.60 -6.05
C LEU A 47 -30.19 -2.22 -5.43
N ASP A 48 -29.01 -1.65 -5.71
CA ASP A 48 -28.62 -0.34 -5.19
C ASP A 48 -29.51 0.82 -5.70
N ASN A 49 -30.33 0.59 -6.73
CA ASN A 49 -31.36 1.53 -7.19
C ASN A 49 -32.69 1.43 -6.42
N GLY A 50 -32.74 0.65 -5.35
CA GLY A 50 -33.93 0.48 -4.51
C GLY A 50 -34.93 -0.57 -4.98
N ASN A 51 -34.71 -1.23 -6.13
CA ASN A 51 -35.60 -2.28 -6.64
C ASN A 51 -35.16 -3.65 -6.11
N GLU A 52 -36.15 -4.54 -5.85
CA GLU A 52 -35.89 -5.96 -5.56
C GLU A 52 -36.14 -6.82 -6.80
N LYS A 53 -35.24 -7.76 -7.06
CA LYS A 53 -35.39 -8.76 -8.12
C LYS A 53 -35.13 -10.16 -7.58
N ILE A 54 -35.78 -11.15 -8.20
CA ILE A 54 -35.50 -12.57 -7.97
C ILE A 54 -34.66 -13.06 -9.14
N LEU A 55 -33.47 -13.53 -8.87
CA LEU A 55 -32.42 -13.83 -9.84
C LEU A 55 -31.87 -15.23 -9.63
N THR A 56 -31.42 -15.86 -10.69
CA THR A 56 -30.61 -17.09 -10.63
C THR A 56 -29.16 -16.75 -10.53
N ALA A 57 -28.34 -17.63 -9.90
CA ALA A 57 -26.92 -17.47 -9.89
C ALA A 57 -26.26 -18.25 -11.03
N ASN A 58 -25.17 -17.72 -11.59
CA ASN A 58 -24.31 -18.48 -12.48
C ASN A 58 -23.80 -19.74 -11.73
N PRO A 59 -23.90 -20.97 -12.34
CA PRO A 59 -23.48 -22.22 -11.71
C PRO A 59 -22.03 -22.25 -11.21
N GLU A 60 -21.18 -21.39 -11.75
CA GLU A 60 -19.77 -21.29 -11.34
C GLU A 60 -19.57 -20.55 -10.01
N ILE A 61 -20.58 -19.82 -9.54
CA ILE A 61 -20.49 -19.05 -8.30
C ILE A 61 -20.80 -19.96 -7.11
N LYS A 62 -19.79 -20.26 -6.33
CA LYS A 62 -19.92 -21.06 -5.10
C LYS A 62 -20.05 -20.14 -3.88
N ASN A 63 -20.82 -20.60 -2.87
CA ASN A 63 -20.91 -19.95 -1.54
C ASN A 63 -21.64 -18.58 -1.47
N ILE A 64 -22.70 -18.40 -2.21
CA ILE A 64 -23.56 -17.22 -2.07
C ILE A 64 -24.32 -17.33 -0.72
N LYS A 65 -24.13 -16.32 0.15
CA LYS A 65 -24.81 -16.20 1.47
C LYS A 65 -25.73 -14.99 1.49
N GLU A 66 -26.72 -15.01 2.39
CA GLU A 66 -27.52 -13.82 2.70
C GLU A 66 -26.62 -12.70 3.21
N GLY A 67 -26.86 -11.47 2.76
CA GLY A 67 -26.01 -10.32 3.02
C GLY A 67 -24.80 -10.17 2.07
N SER A 68 -24.52 -11.14 1.17
CA SER A 68 -23.47 -10.99 0.16
C SER A 68 -23.84 -9.93 -0.86
N ARG A 69 -22.90 -9.05 -1.18
CA ARG A 69 -23.04 -8.14 -2.32
C ARG A 69 -22.71 -8.86 -3.61
N VAL A 70 -23.53 -8.65 -4.60
CA VAL A 70 -23.43 -9.34 -5.90
C VAL A 70 -23.52 -8.34 -7.04
N MET A 71 -22.87 -8.70 -8.15
CA MET A 71 -23.07 -8.04 -9.42
C MET A 71 -24.09 -8.83 -10.21
N VAL A 72 -25.13 -8.14 -10.68
CA VAL A 72 -26.23 -8.74 -11.42
C VAL A 72 -26.31 -8.16 -12.82
N ASN A 73 -26.54 -9.01 -13.78
CA ASN A 73 -27.02 -8.67 -15.11
C ASN A 73 -28.56 -8.85 -15.11
N ASN A 74 -29.25 -8.33 -16.06
CA ASN A 74 -30.75 -8.27 -16.16
C ASN A 74 -31.54 -9.39 -15.48
N SER A 75 -31.04 -10.62 -15.48
CA SER A 75 -31.74 -11.81 -14.94
C SER A 75 -30.85 -12.76 -14.11
N THR A 76 -29.56 -12.50 -13.99
CA THR A 76 -28.61 -13.48 -13.40
C THR A 76 -27.60 -12.78 -12.51
N ILE A 77 -27.24 -13.41 -11.40
CA ILE A 77 -26.10 -13.04 -10.58
C ILE A 77 -24.85 -13.52 -11.32
N VAL A 78 -24.02 -12.57 -11.73
CA VAL A 78 -22.83 -12.82 -12.56
C VAL A 78 -21.62 -13.08 -11.68
N GLU A 79 -21.52 -12.43 -10.51
CA GLU A 79 -20.39 -12.54 -9.61
C GLU A 79 -20.77 -12.11 -8.20
N THR A 80 -20.13 -12.71 -7.18
CA THR A 80 -20.17 -12.19 -5.82
C THR A 80 -19.09 -11.13 -5.64
N LEU A 81 -19.49 -9.92 -5.29
CA LEU A 81 -18.53 -8.83 -5.01
C LEU A 81 -17.67 -9.13 -3.76
N SER A 82 -18.12 -10.04 -2.89
CA SER A 82 -17.35 -10.56 -1.77
C SER A 82 -16.13 -11.38 -2.23
N ASP A 83 -16.23 -12.13 -3.32
CA ASP A 83 -15.09 -12.89 -3.86
C ASP A 83 -14.05 -11.97 -4.54
N ARG A 84 -14.48 -10.80 -5.05
CA ARG A 84 -13.55 -9.77 -5.53
C ARG A 84 -12.93 -8.96 -4.39
N LEU A 85 -13.65 -8.77 -3.30
CA LEU A 85 -13.11 -8.15 -2.08
C LEU A 85 -12.09 -9.08 -1.39
N GLU A 86 -12.18 -10.40 -1.60
CA GLU A 86 -11.18 -11.37 -1.14
C GLU A 86 -9.95 -11.49 -2.06
N LYS A 87 -10.02 -11.01 -3.31
CA LYS A 87 -8.85 -10.67 -4.12
C LYS A 87 -8.30 -9.29 -3.73
N THR A 88 -8.35 -8.97 -2.43
CA THR A 88 -7.56 -7.89 -1.83
C THR A 88 -6.11 -8.08 -2.19
N PRO A 89 -5.38 -6.96 -2.38
CA PRO A 89 -4.01 -6.95 -2.85
C PRO A 89 -3.20 -8.05 -2.20
N GLU A 90 -2.37 -8.67 -3.00
CA GLU A 90 -1.47 -9.79 -2.67
C GLU A 90 -1.10 -9.80 -1.20
N LYS A 91 -1.14 -10.99 -0.59
CA LYS A 91 -0.56 -11.22 0.74
C LYS A 91 0.82 -10.59 0.77
N ILE A 92 0.90 -9.32 1.12
CA ILE A 92 2.18 -8.71 1.41
C ILE A 92 2.66 -9.50 2.60
N GLN A 93 3.64 -10.35 2.35
CA GLN A 93 4.42 -10.97 3.39
C GLN A 93 5.00 -9.79 4.17
N PHE A 94 4.43 -9.50 5.34
CA PHE A 94 4.84 -8.36 6.13
C PHE A 94 6.19 -8.71 6.74
N ASP A 95 7.24 -8.29 6.06
CA ASP A 95 8.58 -8.39 6.59
C ASP A 95 8.74 -7.36 7.71
N PHE A 96 8.98 -7.86 8.92
CA PHE A 96 9.30 -6.99 10.05
C PHE A 96 10.52 -6.16 9.75
N ILE A 97 10.36 -4.84 9.86
CA ILE A 97 11.45 -3.88 9.75
C ILE A 97 11.67 -3.25 11.12
N ASP A 98 12.84 -3.49 11.69
CA ASP A 98 13.26 -2.80 12.91
C ASP A 98 13.79 -1.39 12.57
N TRP A 99 13.68 -0.47 13.53
CA TRP A 99 14.21 0.89 13.40
C TRP A 99 15.71 0.94 13.10
N SER A 100 16.47 -0.08 13.47
CA SER A 100 17.90 -0.22 13.15
C SER A 100 18.17 -0.42 11.64
N GLN A 101 17.14 -0.76 10.87
CA GLN A 101 17.21 -0.89 9.41
C GLN A 101 16.88 0.42 8.69
N ILE A 102 16.64 1.51 9.43
CA ILE A 102 16.39 2.84 8.91
C ILE A 102 17.58 3.72 9.26
N ALA A 103 18.16 4.37 8.26
CA ALA A 103 19.30 5.25 8.41
C ALA A 103 19.05 6.59 7.70
N GLY A 104 19.74 7.66 8.12
CA GLY A 104 19.70 8.97 7.49
C GLY A 104 18.43 9.78 7.75
N VAL A 105 17.63 9.43 8.77
CA VAL A 105 16.38 10.14 9.12
C VAL A 105 16.12 10.09 10.62
N LYS A 106 17.16 10.22 11.44
CA LYS A 106 17.08 10.04 12.90
C LYS A 106 16.07 10.98 13.56
N SER A 107 16.12 12.27 13.26
CA SER A 107 15.23 13.27 13.86
C SER A 107 13.77 13.01 13.50
N GLN A 108 13.50 12.58 12.28
CA GLN A 108 12.16 12.21 11.83
C GLN A 108 11.67 10.96 12.55
N VAL A 109 12.53 9.95 12.70
CA VAL A 109 12.22 8.70 13.42
C VAL A 109 11.91 8.99 14.89
N GLU A 110 12.65 9.87 15.56
CA GLU A 110 12.36 10.24 16.95
C GLU A 110 11.00 10.91 17.09
N ARG A 111 10.68 11.89 16.25
CA ARG A 111 9.37 12.54 16.23
C ARG A 111 8.22 11.53 15.96
N ILE A 112 8.44 10.57 15.08
CA ILE A 112 7.48 9.49 14.82
C ILE A 112 7.30 8.63 16.06
N LYS A 113 8.40 8.21 16.70
CA LYS A 113 8.36 7.39 17.91
C LYS A 113 7.61 8.09 19.04
N GLU A 114 7.84 9.37 19.26
CA GLU A 114 7.12 10.17 20.26
C GLU A 114 5.62 10.18 19.98
N ALA A 115 5.20 10.49 18.76
CA ALA A 115 3.79 10.57 18.38
C ALA A 115 3.07 9.20 18.42
N VAL A 116 3.79 8.13 18.07
CA VAL A 116 3.25 6.77 17.97
C VAL A 116 3.23 6.06 19.33
N ASN A 117 4.32 6.14 20.07
CA ASN A 117 4.52 5.43 21.33
C ASN A 117 4.02 6.23 22.55
N GLY A 118 4.13 7.57 22.48
CA GLY A 118 3.76 8.46 23.57
C GLY A 118 2.37 8.18 24.14
N PRO A 119 1.32 8.12 23.31
CA PRO A 119 -0.04 7.84 23.78
C PRO A 119 -0.19 6.46 24.44
N THR A 120 0.61 5.48 24.04
CA THR A 120 0.57 4.12 24.60
C THR A 120 1.33 4.04 25.92
N ILE A 121 2.53 4.63 25.96
CA ILE A 121 3.42 4.58 27.14
C ILE A 121 2.91 5.49 28.24
N TYR A 122 2.45 6.69 27.89
CA TYR A 122 2.05 7.75 28.83
C TYR A 122 0.54 8.02 28.81
N ASN A 123 -0.30 6.98 28.61
CA ASN A 123 -1.75 7.11 28.45
C ASN A 123 -2.41 7.92 29.58
N LYS A 124 -1.98 7.71 30.85
CA LYS A 124 -2.50 8.46 32.00
C LYS A 124 -2.23 9.97 31.87
N LEU A 125 -1.00 10.33 31.53
CA LEU A 125 -0.61 11.74 31.37
C LEU A 125 -1.36 12.37 30.18
N TYR A 126 -1.49 11.67 29.07
CA TYR A 126 -2.28 12.17 27.91
C TYR A 126 -3.72 12.52 28.32
N LYS A 127 -4.35 11.67 29.13
CA LYS A 127 -5.71 11.93 29.66
C LYS A 127 -5.73 13.11 30.65
N GLU A 128 -4.76 13.18 31.55
CA GLU A 128 -4.66 14.27 32.54
C GLU A 128 -4.46 15.63 31.89
N TYR A 129 -3.67 15.69 30.81
CA TYR A 129 -3.44 16.92 30.05
C TYR A 129 -4.46 17.16 28.93
N GLY A 130 -5.46 16.30 28.76
CA GLY A 130 -6.51 16.44 27.73
C GLY A 130 -5.98 16.29 26.30
N LEU A 131 -4.85 15.59 26.11
CA LEU A 131 -4.25 15.37 24.81
C LEU A 131 -4.90 14.19 24.09
N THR A 132 -5.33 14.43 22.86
CA THR A 132 -5.86 13.37 21.98
C THR A 132 -4.71 12.66 21.26
N PRO A 133 -4.66 11.32 21.26
CA PRO A 133 -3.67 10.58 20.49
C PRO A 133 -3.73 10.89 19.00
N CYS A 134 -2.55 10.98 18.35
CA CYS A 134 -2.44 11.14 16.92
C CYS A 134 -3.13 9.95 16.20
N LYS A 135 -4.03 10.25 15.26
CA LYS A 135 -4.77 9.25 14.47
C LYS A 135 -4.00 8.79 13.25
N GLY A 136 -3.11 9.62 12.74
CA GLY A 136 -2.31 9.27 11.58
C GLY A 136 -1.22 10.27 11.25
N LEU A 137 -0.37 9.88 10.32
CA LEU A 137 0.72 10.72 9.85
C LEU A 137 0.79 10.75 8.33
N LEU A 138 1.30 11.86 7.81
CA LEU A 138 1.66 12.06 6.41
C LEU A 138 3.19 12.03 6.28
N LEU A 139 3.71 11.05 5.54
CA LEU A 139 5.09 11.01 5.08
C LEU A 139 5.16 11.63 3.68
N TYR A 140 5.92 12.69 3.50
CA TYR A 140 6.02 13.33 2.20
C TYR A 140 7.48 13.65 1.85
N GLY A 141 7.76 13.79 0.56
CA GLY A 141 9.10 14.10 0.05
C GLY A 141 9.46 13.35 -1.22
N PRO A 142 10.67 13.52 -1.73
CA PRO A 142 11.11 12.94 -2.99
C PRO A 142 10.97 11.41 -3.06
N PRO A 143 10.82 10.81 -4.25
CA PRO A 143 10.80 9.36 -4.40
C PRO A 143 12.13 8.74 -3.99
N GLY A 144 12.09 7.47 -3.54
CA GLY A 144 13.28 6.71 -3.17
C GLY A 144 13.93 7.08 -1.82
N CYS A 145 13.32 7.99 -1.03
CA CYS A 145 13.85 8.41 0.27
C CYS A 145 13.38 7.54 1.46
N GLY A 146 12.70 6.41 1.21
CA GLY A 146 12.40 5.42 2.25
C GLY A 146 11.05 5.58 2.97
N LYS A 147 10.09 6.38 2.44
CA LYS A 147 8.75 6.56 3.04
C LYS A 147 8.04 5.23 3.34
N THR A 148 8.01 4.33 2.37
CA THR A 148 7.39 2.98 2.52
C THR A 148 8.13 2.13 3.56
N LEU A 149 9.46 2.26 3.66
CA LEU A 149 10.28 1.56 4.65
C LEU A 149 9.94 2.04 6.07
N ILE A 150 9.81 3.36 6.25
CA ILE A 150 9.43 3.97 7.52
C ILE A 150 8.01 3.52 7.92
N ALA A 151 7.05 3.51 6.99
CA ALA A 151 5.70 3.03 7.27
C ALA A 151 5.68 1.57 7.75
N LYS A 152 6.47 0.70 7.13
CA LYS A 152 6.64 -0.69 7.58
C LYS A 152 7.26 -0.78 8.98
N ALA A 153 8.25 0.06 9.30
CA ALA A 153 8.86 0.07 10.63
C ALA A 153 7.90 0.57 11.72
N ILE A 154 7.06 1.57 11.43
CA ILE A 154 5.99 2.00 12.32
C ILE A 154 5.04 0.85 12.61
N ALA A 155 4.57 0.17 11.57
CA ALA A 155 3.70 -0.99 11.71
C ALA A 155 4.36 -2.11 12.51
N SER A 156 5.63 -2.43 12.23
CA SER A 156 6.41 -3.40 13.01
C SER A 156 6.48 -3.05 14.48
N ASN A 157 6.63 -1.76 14.79
CA ASN A 157 6.68 -1.28 16.18
C ASN A 157 5.34 -1.44 16.90
N PHE A 158 4.21 -1.15 16.25
CA PHE A 158 2.88 -1.37 16.83
C PHE A 158 2.59 -2.85 17.09
N LEU A 159 3.14 -3.74 16.27
CA LEU A 159 2.87 -5.16 16.30
C LEU A 159 3.86 -5.95 17.16
N LYS A 160 4.92 -5.31 17.65
CA LYS A 160 5.98 -5.93 18.44
C LYS A 160 5.41 -6.56 19.71
N GLY A 161 5.60 -7.87 19.87
CA GLY A 161 5.11 -8.62 21.05
C GLY A 161 3.61 -8.94 21.07
N LYS A 162 2.88 -8.67 19.99
CA LYS A 162 1.44 -8.95 19.86
C LYS A 162 1.23 -9.94 18.71
N GLY A 163 0.17 -10.75 18.82
CA GLY A 163 -0.21 -11.67 17.74
C GLY A 163 -0.53 -10.90 16.45
N ILE A 164 0.22 -11.21 15.37
CA ILE A 164 0.07 -10.53 14.09
C ILE A 164 -0.95 -11.29 13.26
N THR A 165 -1.92 -10.55 12.77
CA THR A 165 -2.91 -11.02 11.82
C THR A 165 -2.71 -10.35 10.46
N LYS A 166 -3.32 -10.89 9.42
CA LYS A 166 -3.34 -10.27 8.09
C LYS A 166 -3.91 -8.85 8.10
N ASP A 167 -4.77 -8.55 9.08
CA ASP A 167 -5.47 -7.29 9.20
C ASP A 167 -4.76 -6.29 10.14
N SER A 168 -3.61 -6.68 10.69
CA SER A 168 -2.77 -5.79 11.50
C SER A 168 -2.04 -4.74 10.66
N PHE A 169 -1.74 -5.06 9.39
CA PHE A 169 -1.16 -4.13 8.42
C PHE A 169 -1.90 -4.22 7.08
N ILE A 170 -2.61 -3.18 6.74
CA ILE A 170 -3.40 -3.08 5.51
C ILE A 170 -2.69 -2.10 4.58
N TYR A 171 -2.11 -2.62 3.50
CA TYR A 171 -1.44 -1.82 2.48
C TYR A 171 -2.40 -1.50 1.34
N MET A 172 -2.43 -0.24 0.93
CA MET A 172 -3.17 0.24 -0.23
C MET A 172 -2.24 1.12 -1.07
N LYS A 173 -2.22 0.90 -2.38
CA LYS A 173 -1.52 1.77 -3.31
C LYS A 173 -2.55 2.59 -4.07
N GLY A 174 -2.46 3.92 -3.95
CA GLY A 174 -3.49 4.83 -4.42
C GLY A 174 -3.88 4.61 -5.88
N GLY A 175 -2.90 4.48 -6.77
CA GLY A 175 -3.15 4.25 -8.20
C GLY A 175 -3.82 2.91 -8.52
N GLU A 176 -3.51 1.85 -7.76
CA GLU A 176 -4.06 0.50 -7.96
C GLU A 176 -5.47 0.34 -7.34
N MET A 177 -5.82 1.21 -6.39
CA MET A 177 -7.13 1.21 -5.75
C MET A 177 -8.22 1.81 -6.64
N LEU A 178 -7.84 2.68 -7.57
CA LEU A 178 -8.78 3.32 -8.49
C LEU A 178 -9.32 2.28 -9.47
N ASN A 179 -10.64 2.10 -9.44
CA ASN A 179 -11.33 1.17 -10.32
C ASN A 179 -12.31 1.96 -11.23
N PRO A 180 -12.37 1.66 -12.55
CA PRO A 180 -13.29 2.31 -13.46
C PRO A 180 -14.77 2.07 -13.10
N TYR A 181 -15.06 1.03 -12.33
CA TYR A 181 -16.46 0.75 -11.93
C TYR A 181 -16.83 1.57 -10.68
N VAL A 182 -17.94 2.28 -10.78
CA VAL A 182 -18.48 3.13 -9.71
C VAL A 182 -18.72 2.33 -8.43
N GLY A 183 -18.28 2.87 -7.29
CA GLY A 183 -18.51 2.29 -5.98
C GLY A 183 -17.51 1.21 -5.55
N VAL A 184 -16.70 0.66 -6.45
CA VAL A 184 -15.72 -0.39 -6.09
C VAL A 184 -14.58 0.17 -5.24
N THR A 185 -14.06 1.35 -5.59
CA THR A 185 -13.01 2.01 -4.81
C THR A 185 -13.48 2.36 -3.41
N GLU A 186 -14.70 2.90 -3.28
CA GLU A 186 -15.32 3.22 -1.98
C GLU A 186 -15.56 1.97 -1.15
N ALA A 187 -16.01 0.88 -1.77
CA ALA A 187 -16.18 -0.40 -1.09
C ALA A 187 -14.86 -0.97 -0.58
N ASN A 188 -13.77 -0.84 -1.35
CA ASN A 188 -12.44 -1.27 -0.94
C ASN A 188 -11.93 -0.44 0.25
N ILE A 189 -12.13 0.88 0.24
CA ILE A 189 -11.80 1.76 1.36
C ILE A 189 -12.57 1.30 2.61
N LYS A 190 -13.91 1.21 2.53
CA LYS A 190 -14.74 0.78 3.65
C LYS A 190 -14.30 -0.58 4.20
N SER A 191 -14.02 -1.55 3.32
CA SER A 191 -13.53 -2.88 3.70
C SER A 191 -12.23 -2.80 4.51
N ALA A 192 -11.27 -1.98 4.09
CA ALA A 192 -10.01 -1.80 4.82
C ALA A 192 -10.26 -1.28 6.25
N PHE A 193 -11.14 -0.30 6.41
CA PHE A 193 -11.48 0.25 7.71
C PHE A 193 -12.29 -0.73 8.58
N ILE A 194 -13.21 -1.51 8.01
CA ILE A 194 -13.95 -2.57 8.71
C ILE A 194 -12.98 -3.64 9.22
N ARG A 195 -12.08 -4.12 8.38
CA ARG A 195 -11.07 -5.11 8.74
C ARG A 195 -10.19 -4.62 9.90
N ALA A 196 -9.77 -3.35 9.87
CA ALA A 196 -8.99 -2.76 10.94
C ALA A 196 -9.76 -2.72 12.26
N ARG A 197 -11.05 -2.31 12.23
CA ARG A 197 -11.93 -2.30 13.42
C ARG A 197 -12.18 -3.71 13.97
N ASP A 198 -12.45 -4.67 13.11
CA ASP A 198 -12.69 -6.06 13.48
C ASP A 198 -11.45 -6.71 14.11
N ASN A 199 -10.26 -6.41 13.56
CA ASN A 199 -9.01 -6.86 14.15
C ASN A 199 -8.82 -6.32 15.57
N TYR A 200 -9.13 -5.04 15.80
CA TYR A 200 -9.07 -4.44 17.12
C TYR A 200 -10.08 -5.07 18.10
N LYS A 201 -11.33 -5.26 17.66
CA LYS A 201 -12.37 -5.91 18.49
C LYS A 201 -12.03 -7.34 18.87
N LYS A 202 -11.44 -8.11 17.93
CA LYS A 202 -11.10 -9.53 18.13
C LYS A 202 -9.82 -9.74 18.95
N ASN A 203 -8.80 -8.91 18.69
CA ASN A 203 -7.45 -9.15 19.18
C ASN A 203 -6.92 -8.06 20.12
N GLY A 204 -7.65 -6.93 20.28
CA GLY A 204 -7.18 -5.76 21.02
C GLY A 204 -5.97 -5.06 20.37
N ASN A 205 -5.60 -5.44 19.15
CA ASN A 205 -4.43 -4.93 18.47
C ASN A 205 -4.80 -3.81 17.51
N ARG A 206 -4.12 -2.67 17.65
CA ARG A 206 -4.26 -1.55 16.74
C ARG A 206 -3.77 -1.95 15.35
N SER A 207 -4.57 -1.71 14.32
CA SER A 207 -4.19 -1.94 12.93
C SER A 207 -3.53 -0.70 12.34
N VAL A 208 -2.66 -0.91 11.35
CA VAL A 208 -2.08 0.17 10.53
C VAL A 208 -2.65 0.09 9.12
N ILE A 209 -3.26 1.17 8.66
CA ILE A 209 -3.63 1.35 7.26
C ILE A 209 -2.57 2.24 6.62
N PHE A 210 -1.84 1.69 5.67
CA PHE A 210 -0.82 2.42 4.93
C PHE A 210 -1.26 2.64 3.48
N ILE A 211 -1.35 3.92 3.08
CA ILE A 211 -1.72 4.32 1.72
C ILE A 211 -0.48 4.94 1.06
N ASP A 212 0.07 4.24 0.08
CA ASP A 212 1.17 4.76 -0.74
C ASP A 212 0.60 5.49 -1.97
N GLU A 213 1.31 6.48 -2.49
CA GLU A 213 0.82 7.35 -3.58
C GLU A 213 -0.55 7.94 -3.25
N ALA A 214 -0.70 8.47 -2.03
CA ALA A 214 -1.98 8.90 -1.48
C ALA A 214 -2.65 10.02 -2.30
N GLU A 215 -1.89 10.82 -3.04
CA GLU A 215 -2.38 11.85 -3.97
C GLU A 215 -3.24 11.28 -5.10
N ALA A 216 -3.08 10.00 -5.44
CA ALA A 216 -3.92 9.36 -6.44
C ALA A 216 -5.33 9.06 -5.92
N LEU A 217 -5.44 8.67 -4.63
CA LEU A 217 -6.70 8.27 -4.01
C LEU A 217 -7.44 9.45 -3.36
N LEU A 218 -6.69 10.44 -2.84
CA LEU A 218 -7.19 11.56 -2.04
C LEU A 218 -6.78 12.91 -2.65
N PRO A 219 -7.09 13.18 -3.94
CA PRO A 219 -6.64 14.37 -4.64
C PRO A 219 -7.27 15.64 -4.07
N ALA A 220 -6.55 16.77 -4.13
CA ALA A 220 -7.08 18.07 -3.83
C ALA A 220 -8.20 18.47 -4.82
N ARG A 221 -9.22 19.14 -4.31
CA ARG A 221 -10.38 19.59 -5.11
C ARG A 221 -9.94 20.49 -6.27
N GLY A 222 -10.57 20.29 -7.43
CA GLY A 222 -10.25 21.04 -8.65
C GLY A 222 -9.01 20.52 -9.39
N SER A 223 -8.44 19.41 -8.97
CA SER A 223 -7.40 18.72 -9.74
C SER A 223 -8.03 18.16 -11.03
N ARG A 224 -7.30 18.17 -12.16
CA ARG A 224 -7.80 17.70 -13.48
C ARG A 224 -8.13 16.18 -13.54
N ARG A 225 -8.11 15.46 -12.42
CA ARG A 225 -8.49 14.06 -12.32
C ARG A 225 -10.00 13.95 -12.14
N SER A 226 -10.61 12.91 -12.67
CA SER A 226 -12.06 12.74 -12.89
C SER A 226 -12.92 13.20 -11.70
N SER A 227 -14.02 13.89 -11.99
CA SER A 227 -15.01 14.41 -11.04
C SER A 227 -15.54 13.38 -10.05
N ASP A 228 -15.54 12.09 -10.41
CA ASP A 228 -16.07 11.00 -9.59
C ASP A 228 -15.18 10.69 -8.37
N VAL A 229 -13.85 10.75 -8.53
CA VAL A 229 -12.89 10.51 -7.42
C VAL A 229 -13.05 11.58 -6.34
N GLU A 230 -13.24 12.84 -6.74
CA GLU A 230 -13.41 13.96 -5.80
C GLU A 230 -14.77 13.95 -5.12
N SER A 231 -15.82 13.50 -5.83
CA SER A 231 -17.19 13.58 -5.33
C SER A 231 -17.56 12.48 -4.33
N THR A 232 -16.97 11.30 -4.43
CA THR A 232 -17.40 10.12 -3.63
C THR A 232 -16.29 9.50 -2.81
N ILE A 233 -15.07 9.36 -3.34
CA ILE A 233 -13.97 8.64 -2.69
C ILE A 233 -13.44 9.43 -1.49
N VAL A 234 -13.10 10.73 -1.67
CA VAL A 234 -12.57 11.55 -0.57
C VAL A 234 -13.59 11.69 0.57
N PRO A 235 -14.88 12.01 0.33
CA PRO A 235 -15.90 12.01 1.38
C PRO A 235 -16.05 10.66 2.09
N THR A 236 -16.00 9.53 1.36
CA THR A 236 -16.04 8.19 1.97
C THR A 236 -14.87 7.97 2.91
N PHE A 237 -13.65 8.29 2.47
CA PHE A 237 -12.46 8.18 3.31
C PHE A 237 -12.56 9.05 4.57
N LEU A 238 -13.02 10.30 4.44
CA LEU A 238 -13.19 11.21 5.57
C LEU A 238 -14.24 10.71 6.56
N SER A 239 -15.37 10.19 6.06
CA SER A 239 -16.42 9.60 6.89
C SER A 239 -15.91 8.40 7.70
N GLU A 240 -15.12 7.52 7.07
CA GLU A 240 -14.50 6.39 7.76
C GLU A 240 -13.48 6.84 8.83
N MET A 241 -12.70 7.90 8.53
CA MET A 241 -11.77 8.48 9.51
C MET A 241 -12.47 9.10 10.72
N ASP A 242 -13.57 9.83 10.49
CA ASP A 242 -14.31 10.50 11.56
C ASP A 242 -15.09 9.50 12.45
N GLY A 243 -15.47 8.34 11.89
CA GLY A 243 -16.13 7.23 12.59
C GLY A 243 -15.20 6.32 13.40
N PHE A 244 -13.92 6.67 13.58
CA PHE A 244 -12.98 5.83 14.35
C PHE A 244 -13.23 5.87 15.84
N GLU A 245 -13.33 4.68 16.44
CA GLU A 245 -13.06 4.50 17.87
C GLU A 245 -11.59 4.85 18.15
N GLU A 246 -11.35 5.67 19.16
CA GLU A 246 -10.00 6.04 19.59
C GLU A 246 -9.14 4.78 19.77
N ASN A 247 -7.97 4.75 19.16
CA ASN A 247 -6.96 3.68 19.22
C ASN A 247 -7.20 2.39 18.43
N SER A 248 -8.26 2.25 17.63
CA SER A 248 -8.45 1.02 16.82
C SER A 248 -7.51 0.93 15.63
N THR A 249 -7.17 2.07 15.02
CA THR A 249 -6.42 2.13 13.76
C THR A 249 -5.46 3.31 13.75
N PHE A 250 -4.36 3.16 13.04
CA PHE A 250 -3.40 4.24 12.74
C PHE A 250 -3.24 4.36 11.24
N ILE A 251 -3.39 5.57 10.70
CA ILE A 251 -3.31 5.81 9.26
C ILE A 251 -1.96 6.41 8.92
N ILE A 252 -1.31 5.85 7.91
CA ILE A 252 -0.07 6.39 7.35
C ILE A 252 -0.33 6.69 5.87
N LEU A 253 -0.20 7.95 5.50
CA LEU A 253 -0.22 8.37 4.11
C LEU A 253 1.20 8.63 3.64
N ALA A 254 1.56 8.16 2.45
CA ALA A 254 2.80 8.51 1.79
C ALA A 254 2.52 9.19 0.45
N THR A 255 3.25 10.26 0.16
CA THR A 255 3.10 11.01 -1.09
C THR A 255 4.42 11.64 -1.54
N ASN A 256 4.57 11.80 -2.85
CA ASN A 256 5.62 12.63 -3.41
C ASN A 256 5.17 14.07 -3.63
N TYR A 257 3.85 14.33 -3.59
CA TYR A 257 3.23 15.61 -3.94
C TYR A 257 2.24 16.06 -2.86
N PRO A 258 2.73 16.53 -1.67
CA PRO A 258 1.85 16.85 -0.55
C PRO A 258 0.79 17.92 -0.87
N GLY A 259 1.06 18.84 -1.79
CA GLY A 259 0.11 19.85 -2.25
C GLY A 259 -1.03 19.31 -3.11
N GLN A 260 -0.96 18.04 -3.55
CA GLN A 260 -2.01 17.39 -4.33
C GLN A 260 -3.00 16.59 -3.46
N ILE A 261 -2.79 16.50 -2.15
CA ILE A 261 -3.72 15.84 -1.23
C ILE A 261 -4.81 16.83 -0.80
N ASP A 262 -6.06 16.37 -0.71
CA ASP A 262 -7.18 17.19 -0.22
C ASP A 262 -6.87 17.75 1.18
N PRO A 263 -6.91 19.07 1.37
CA PRO A 263 -6.63 19.72 2.66
C PRO A 263 -7.50 19.20 3.80
N ALA A 264 -8.73 18.71 3.53
CA ALA A 264 -9.61 18.15 4.55
C ALA A 264 -9.06 16.88 5.19
N VAL A 265 -8.26 16.10 4.48
CA VAL A 265 -7.62 14.86 4.97
C VAL A 265 -6.53 15.19 5.99
N ILE A 266 -5.75 16.24 5.73
CA ILE A 266 -4.57 16.63 6.52
C ILE A 266 -4.86 17.72 7.55
N ARG A 267 -6.12 17.84 7.98
CA ARG A 267 -6.54 18.74 9.06
C ARG A 267 -6.28 18.14 10.43
N PRO A 268 -6.07 18.99 11.48
CA PRO A 268 -6.02 18.54 12.86
C PRO A 268 -7.24 17.68 13.25
N GLY A 269 -7.01 16.63 14.04
CA GLY A 269 -8.00 15.63 14.41
C GLY A 269 -8.16 14.47 13.43
N ARG A 270 -7.42 14.52 12.29
CA ARG A 270 -7.36 13.45 11.27
C ARG A 270 -5.91 13.00 11.05
N ILE A 271 -5.21 13.58 10.08
CA ILE A 271 -3.77 13.35 9.86
C ILE A 271 -3.01 14.53 10.50
N ASP A 272 -2.71 14.37 11.79
CA ASP A 272 -2.18 15.45 12.61
C ASP A 272 -0.69 15.68 12.40
N LEU A 273 0.05 14.61 12.15
CA LEU A 273 1.50 14.65 12.04
C LEU A 273 1.93 14.67 10.57
N LYS A 274 2.72 15.66 10.20
CA LYS A 274 3.32 15.78 8.86
C LYS A 274 4.84 15.71 9.00
N ILE A 275 5.46 14.76 8.31
CA ILE A 275 6.90 14.55 8.39
C ILE A 275 7.48 14.52 6.98
N GLU A 276 8.40 15.42 6.74
CA GLU A 276 9.17 15.46 5.51
C GLU A 276 10.31 14.45 5.57
N ILE A 277 10.38 13.59 4.57
CA ILE A 277 11.47 12.68 4.33
C ILE A 277 12.22 13.21 3.10
N GLY A 278 13.17 14.10 3.38
CA GLY A 278 13.94 14.79 2.36
C GLY A 278 15.01 13.91 1.73
N ARG A 279 15.80 14.53 0.85
CA ARG A 279 17.05 13.93 0.36
C ARG A 279 18.06 13.87 1.48
N PRO A 280 18.92 12.83 1.52
CA PRO A 280 19.95 12.71 2.55
C PRO A 280 20.98 13.83 2.45
N THR A 281 21.49 14.27 3.59
CA THR A 281 22.74 15.07 3.71
C THR A 281 23.95 14.14 3.52
N VAL A 282 25.16 14.69 3.57
CA VAL A 282 26.41 13.87 3.51
C VAL A 282 26.44 12.88 4.67
N GLU A 283 26.12 13.34 5.87
CA GLU A 283 26.08 12.55 7.09
C GLU A 283 25.00 11.46 7.03
N ASP A 284 23.82 11.81 6.55
CA ASP A 284 22.72 10.84 6.33
C ASP A 284 23.12 9.78 5.29
N ALA A 285 23.78 10.20 4.21
CA ALA A 285 24.27 9.28 3.18
C ALA A 285 25.34 8.32 3.74
N GLU A 286 26.26 8.81 4.60
CA GLU A 286 27.22 7.95 5.27
C GLU A 286 26.53 6.88 6.11
N GLU A 287 25.48 7.24 6.86
CA GLU A 287 24.70 6.29 7.64
C GLU A 287 24.01 5.24 6.76
N ILE A 288 23.43 5.68 5.63
CA ILE A 288 22.76 4.80 4.67
C ILE A 288 23.78 3.86 4.00
N PHE A 289 24.95 4.36 3.57
CA PHE A 289 26.04 3.53 3.07
C PHE A 289 26.51 2.51 4.12
N ASN A 290 26.67 2.92 5.37
CA ASN A 290 27.04 2.02 6.46
C ASN A 290 26.02 0.89 6.64
N LEU A 291 24.72 1.21 6.55
CA LEU A 291 23.64 0.22 6.67
C LEU A 291 23.75 -0.88 5.61
N TYR A 292 24.00 -0.49 4.34
CA TYR A 292 24.10 -1.45 3.24
C TYR A 292 25.45 -2.17 3.21
N LEU A 293 26.57 -1.45 3.42
CA LEU A 293 27.92 -2.03 3.37
C LEU A 293 28.20 -3.01 4.51
N LYS A 294 27.57 -2.84 5.69
CA LYS A 294 27.67 -3.81 6.80
C LYS A 294 27.19 -5.23 6.41
N LYS A 295 26.33 -5.33 5.42
CA LYS A 295 25.79 -6.61 4.93
C LYS A 295 26.66 -7.25 3.84
N THR A 296 27.73 -6.58 3.42
CA THR A 296 28.56 -6.97 2.29
C THR A 296 30.00 -7.22 2.75
N LYS A 297 30.77 -7.94 1.92
CA LYS A 297 32.20 -8.15 2.15
C LYS A 297 32.97 -6.90 1.71
N CYS A 298 33.46 -6.10 2.65
CA CYS A 298 34.25 -4.91 2.39
C CYS A 298 35.67 -5.07 2.90
N SER A 299 36.64 -4.54 2.17
CA SER A 299 38.06 -4.55 2.55
C SER A 299 38.37 -3.58 3.71
N LYS A 300 37.63 -2.48 3.81
CA LYS A 300 37.80 -1.39 4.80
C LYS A 300 36.45 -0.67 5.02
N PRO A 301 36.31 0.18 6.07
CA PRO A 301 35.16 1.07 6.19
C PRO A 301 35.14 2.08 5.03
N LEU A 302 34.14 1.99 4.15
CA LEU A 302 34.05 2.81 2.93
C LEU A 302 32.91 3.84 2.96
N ALA A 303 32.04 3.81 3.97
CA ALA A 303 30.80 4.58 3.96
C ALA A 303 31.03 6.10 3.86
N LYS A 304 31.97 6.63 4.64
CA LYS A 304 32.32 8.05 4.62
C LYS A 304 32.86 8.47 3.26
N THR A 305 33.83 7.73 2.74
CA THR A 305 34.42 8.01 1.42
C THR A 305 33.37 7.92 0.31
N ALA A 306 32.47 6.93 0.39
CA ALA A 306 31.37 6.76 -0.57
C ALA A 306 30.40 7.97 -0.53
N ALA A 307 30.02 8.44 0.66
CA ALA A 307 29.16 9.61 0.81
C ALA A 307 29.84 10.88 0.24
N GLU A 308 31.08 11.15 0.60
CA GLU A 308 31.84 12.29 0.09
C GLU A 308 31.97 12.26 -1.46
N ARG A 309 32.20 11.07 -2.05
CA ARG A 309 32.31 10.90 -3.50
C ARG A 309 30.96 11.13 -4.18
N LEU A 310 29.86 10.59 -3.63
CA LEU A 310 28.53 10.83 -4.14
C LEU A 310 28.20 12.34 -4.17
N PHE A 311 28.51 13.08 -3.11
CA PHE A 311 28.23 14.51 -3.03
C PHE A 311 29.13 15.39 -3.88
N LYS A 312 30.27 14.88 -4.33
CA LYS A 312 31.14 15.52 -5.35
C LYS A 312 30.78 15.13 -6.78
N SER A 313 29.88 14.18 -6.97
CA SER A 313 29.48 13.68 -8.29
C SER A 313 28.37 14.52 -8.94
N ARG A 314 28.14 14.29 -10.25
CA ARG A 314 27.06 14.95 -11.01
C ARG A 314 25.65 14.53 -10.57
N ILE A 315 25.54 13.37 -9.93
CA ILE A 315 24.23 12.78 -9.51
C ILE A 315 23.80 13.20 -8.12
N VAL A 316 24.51 14.11 -7.45
CA VAL A 316 24.20 14.61 -6.10
C VAL A 316 22.75 15.08 -5.96
N ASN A 317 22.23 15.77 -6.98
CA ASN A 317 20.86 16.28 -6.98
C ASN A 317 19.79 15.16 -6.97
N ASN A 318 20.19 13.92 -7.23
CA ASN A 318 19.32 12.74 -7.21
C ASN A 318 19.60 11.85 -5.99
N ALA A 319 20.47 12.29 -5.06
CA ALA A 319 20.82 11.52 -3.87
C ALA A 319 19.53 11.07 -3.13
N SER A 320 19.42 9.77 -2.93
CA SER A 320 18.29 9.12 -2.24
C SER A 320 18.76 7.77 -1.69
N GLY A 321 18.01 7.23 -0.72
CA GLY A 321 18.30 5.89 -0.18
C GLY A 321 18.29 4.80 -1.26
N ALA A 322 17.40 4.91 -2.24
CA ALA A 322 17.33 3.97 -3.38
C ALA A 322 18.58 4.09 -4.28
N LEU A 323 19.04 5.31 -4.56
CA LEU A 323 20.26 5.54 -5.34
C LEU A 323 21.49 4.96 -4.62
N ILE A 324 21.62 5.22 -3.32
CA ILE A 324 22.74 4.70 -2.51
C ILE A 324 22.74 3.16 -2.52
N LYS A 325 21.57 2.55 -2.40
CA LYS A 325 21.45 1.09 -2.52
C LYS A 325 21.92 0.60 -3.88
N ASN A 326 21.51 1.25 -4.96
CA ASN A 326 21.92 0.89 -6.33
C ASN A 326 23.45 1.00 -6.52
N ILE A 327 24.07 2.05 -5.97
CA ILE A 327 25.54 2.21 -5.98
C ILE A 327 26.22 1.03 -5.27
N VAL A 328 25.73 0.64 -4.07
CA VAL A 328 26.28 -0.48 -3.32
C VAL A 328 26.08 -1.80 -4.07
N ASP A 329 24.90 -2.04 -4.61
CA ASP A 329 24.61 -3.25 -5.41
C ASP A 329 25.53 -3.33 -6.65
N ARG A 330 25.77 -2.20 -7.33
CA ARG A 330 26.70 -2.12 -8.44
C ARG A 330 28.14 -2.40 -8.03
N ALA A 331 28.59 -1.81 -6.94
CA ALA A 331 29.92 -2.07 -6.37
C ALA A 331 30.11 -3.54 -5.97
N CYS A 332 29.05 -4.20 -5.44
CA CYS A 332 29.06 -5.64 -5.19
C CYS A 332 29.30 -6.44 -6.46
N LEU A 333 28.62 -6.09 -7.56
CA LEU A 333 28.79 -6.78 -8.85
C LEU A 333 30.21 -6.63 -9.40
N LEU A 334 30.82 -5.46 -9.26
CA LEU A 334 32.21 -5.22 -9.64
C LEU A 334 33.18 -6.07 -8.80
N ALA A 335 32.97 -6.11 -7.49
CA ALA A 335 33.76 -6.94 -6.58
C ALA A 335 33.62 -8.44 -6.90
N ILE A 336 32.42 -8.92 -7.23
CA ILE A 336 32.19 -10.30 -7.66
C ILE A 336 32.95 -10.62 -8.94
N LYS A 337 32.91 -9.74 -9.95
CA LYS A 337 33.68 -9.92 -11.20
C LYS A 337 35.19 -10.06 -10.93
N ARG A 338 35.74 -9.26 -10.00
CA ARG A 338 37.15 -9.37 -9.59
C ARG A 338 37.43 -10.69 -8.86
N ALA A 339 36.51 -11.11 -7.99
CA ALA A 339 36.64 -12.37 -7.25
C ALA A 339 36.67 -13.59 -8.17
N ILE A 340 35.89 -13.60 -9.26
CA ILE A 340 35.93 -14.65 -10.28
C ILE A 340 37.31 -14.73 -10.94
N ASN A 341 38.01 -13.60 -11.08
CA ASN A 341 39.35 -13.52 -11.63
C ASN A 341 40.47 -13.69 -10.57
N GLY A 342 40.14 -14.15 -9.35
CA GLY A 342 41.11 -14.49 -8.29
C GLY A 342 41.34 -13.38 -7.25
N ASP A 343 40.80 -12.18 -7.41
CA ASP A 343 40.91 -11.10 -6.42
C ASP A 343 39.73 -11.12 -5.44
N ASN A 344 39.93 -11.66 -4.26
CA ASN A 344 38.91 -11.89 -3.25
C ASN A 344 38.86 -10.81 -2.14
N SER A 345 39.32 -9.59 -2.47
CA SER A 345 39.47 -8.45 -1.54
C SER A 345 38.14 -7.85 -1.04
N GLY A 346 36.98 -8.25 -1.64
CA GLY A 346 35.68 -7.65 -1.36
C GLY A 346 35.52 -6.29 -2.06
N ILE A 347 34.53 -5.49 -1.62
CA ILE A 347 34.28 -4.16 -2.18
C ILE A 347 35.45 -3.23 -1.82
N THR A 348 35.95 -2.50 -2.80
CA THR A 348 37.01 -1.51 -2.68
C THR A 348 36.49 -0.09 -2.98
N GLU A 349 37.27 0.93 -2.63
CA GLU A 349 36.93 2.31 -2.96
C GLU A 349 36.80 2.52 -4.49
N LYS A 350 37.63 1.83 -5.29
CA LYS A 350 37.55 1.89 -6.75
C LYS A 350 36.21 1.40 -7.28
N ASP A 351 35.67 0.32 -6.69
CA ASP A 351 34.36 -0.20 -7.10
C ASP A 351 33.24 0.81 -6.80
N ILE A 352 33.30 1.52 -5.70
CA ILE A 352 32.35 2.59 -5.34
C ILE A 352 32.45 3.75 -6.33
N ILE A 353 33.67 4.20 -6.67
CA ILE A 353 33.87 5.30 -7.60
C ILE A 353 33.31 4.93 -8.99
N VAL A 354 33.66 3.77 -9.51
CA VAL A 354 33.15 3.28 -10.80
C VAL A 354 31.62 3.15 -10.76
N ALA A 355 31.05 2.62 -9.68
CA ALA A 355 29.62 2.50 -9.52
C ALA A 355 28.89 3.86 -9.53
N ILE A 356 29.48 4.91 -8.97
CA ILE A 356 28.94 6.28 -8.99
C ILE A 356 29.03 6.90 -10.38
N GLU A 357 30.07 6.60 -11.14
CA GLU A 357 30.30 7.15 -12.49
C GLU A 357 29.44 6.48 -13.56
N GLU A 358 29.07 5.19 -13.35
CA GLU A 358 28.25 4.42 -14.26
C GLU A 358 26.74 4.66 -14.13
N ILE A 359 26.28 5.30 -13.03
CA ILE A 359 24.87 5.66 -12.78
C ILE A 359 24.62 7.10 -13.24
#